data_65c82dcf613f28b09d81da50b3ae6d09
#
_entry.id   65c82dcf613f28b09d81da50b3ae6d09
#
_cell.length_a   1.000
_cell.length_b   1.000
_cell.length_c   1.000
_cell.angle_alpha   90.00
_cell.angle_beta   90.00
_cell.angle_gamma   90.00
#
_symmetry.space_group_name_H-M   'P 1'
#
loop_
_entity.id
_entity.type
_entity.pdbx_description
1 polymer ?
#
loop_
_entity_poly.entity_id
_entity_poly.type
_entity_poly.pdbx_seq_one_letter_code
_entity_poly.pdbx_strand_id
1 'polypeptide(L)'
;MGAGEVSICARVKGQEGALLQVQGLGKRYGARIGCADVSFDLWPGEVLGIVGESGSGKSTLLSCLAGHLRPDAGRVMFRTDQGMRDTVAMAEPERRRLARTDWAFVHQHARDGLRMGVSAGGNVGERLMAVGARNYGAIRGAALDWLQRVEIAADRIDDRPSAFSGGMQQRLQIARNLVTGPRLVFMDEPTGGLDVSVQARLLDLLRGLVREMGLSVIIVTHDLAVVRLLADRLMVMKSGRVVEQGLTDQVLDDPQHGYTQLLVSSVLQV
;
A
#
# COMPACT_ATOMS: atom_id res chain seq x y z
N MET A 1 15.79 -20.70 29.40
CA MET A 1 15.60 -19.23 29.36
C MET A 1 14.99 -18.92 28.02
N GLY A 2 13.74 -18.49 28.04
CA GLY A 2 12.82 -18.56 26.93
C GLY A 2 13.22 -17.72 25.72
N ALA A 3 13.20 -18.39 24.57
CA ALA A 3 13.17 -17.74 23.27
C ALA A 3 11.84 -16.98 23.17
N GLY A 4 11.91 -15.64 23.12
CA GLY A 4 10.74 -14.83 22.83
C GLY A 4 10.28 -15.11 21.40
N GLU A 5 9.28 -15.95 21.25
CA GLU A 5 8.49 -16.05 20.04
C GLU A 5 7.88 -14.67 19.77
N VAL A 6 8.34 -14.02 18.71
CA VAL A 6 7.69 -12.81 18.17
C VAL A 6 6.40 -13.29 17.53
N SER A 7 5.33 -13.34 18.33
CA SER A 7 3.98 -13.64 17.86
C SER A 7 3.50 -12.46 17.00
N ILE A 8 3.63 -12.59 15.69
CA ILE A 8 3.25 -11.56 14.69
C ILE A 8 1.73 -11.55 14.44
N CYS A 9 0.97 -12.53 14.96
CA CYS A 9 -0.41 -12.79 14.53
C CYS A 9 -1.54 -12.29 15.44
N ALA A 10 -1.31 -11.42 16.43
CA ALA A 10 -2.31 -11.12 17.48
C ALA A 10 -2.79 -9.66 17.58
N ARG A 11 -2.58 -8.79 16.58
CA ARG A 11 -2.92 -7.34 16.71
C ARG A 11 -4.24 -6.86 16.12
N VAL A 12 -5.07 -7.71 15.52
CA VAL A 12 -6.28 -7.27 14.78
C VAL A 12 -7.57 -7.90 15.32
N LYS A 13 -7.88 -7.76 16.60
CA LYS A 13 -9.25 -7.98 17.09
C LYS A 13 -9.59 -6.98 18.19
N GLY A 14 -10.51 -6.05 17.91
CA GLY A 14 -11.24 -5.27 18.91
C GLY A 14 -10.97 -3.77 18.99
N GLN A 15 -10.50 -3.10 17.95
CA GLN A 15 -10.46 -1.62 17.95
C GLN A 15 -11.70 -1.06 17.24
N GLU A 16 -12.65 -0.54 18.01
CA GLU A 16 -13.77 0.23 17.48
C GLU A 16 -13.27 1.56 16.88
N GLY A 17 -13.70 1.86 15.64
CA GLY A 17 -13.44 3.11 14.92
C GLY A 17 -12.40 3.03 13.81
N ALA A 18 -12.32 4.08 13.00
CA ALA A 18 -11.45 4.16 11.83
C ALA A 18 -9.96 4.01 12.17
N LEU A 19 -9.22 3.34 11.29
CA LEU A 19 -7.75 3.23 11.35
C LEU A 19 -7.07 4.52 10.90
N LEU A 20 -7.59 5.11 9.81
CA LEU A 20 -7.11 6.37 9.25
C LEU A 20 -8.31 7.29 9.02
N GLN A 21 -8.18 8.57 9.39
CA GLN A 21 -9.16 9.61 9.08
C GLN A 21 -8.46 10.76 8.36
N VAL A 22 -8.96 11.12 7.22
CA VAL A 22 -8.43 12.20 6.38
C VAL A 22 -9.46 13.32 6.30
N GLN A 23 -9.05 14.55 6.58
CA GLN A 23 -9.94 15.70 6.63
C GLN A 23 -9.36 16.87 5.84
N GLY A 24 -10.03 17.27 4.76
CA GLY A 24 -9.72 18.45 3.97
C GLY A 24 -8.30 18.46 3.38
N LEU A 25 -7.74 17.27 3.05
CA LEU A 25 -6.36 17.15 2.62
C LEU A 25 -6.15 17.83 1.27
N GLY A 26 -5.14 18.70 1.21
CA GLY A 26 -4.81 19.46 0.01
C GLY A 26 -3.32 19.61 -0.21
N LYS A 27 -2.90 19.53 -1.51
CA LYS A 27 -1.55 19.79 -1.97
C LYS A 27 -1.55 20.56 -3.29
N ARG A 28 -0.75 21.61 -3.37
CA ARG A 28 -0.58 22.42 -4.58
C ARG A 28 0.89 22.47 -5.00
N TYR A 29 1.12 22.62 -6.28
CA TYR A 29 2.42 22.87 -6.90
C TYR A 29 2.32 24.18 -7.71
N GLY A 30 2.49 25.31 -7.03
CA GLY A 30 2.20 26.61 -7.62
C GLY A 30 0.71 26.73 -8.01
N ALA A 31 0.43 26.99 -9.28
CA ALA A 31 -0.94 27.07 -9.81
C ALA A 31 -1.61 25.69 -9.99
N ARG A 32 -0.82 24.60 -10.06
CA ARG A 32 -1.35 23.24 -10.26
C ARG A 32 -1.87 22.64 -8.97
N ILE A 33 -3.08 22.09 -9.01
CA ILE A 33 -3.67 21.33 -7.92
C ILE A 33 -3.15 19.89 -8.01
N GLY A 34 -2.48 19.41 -6.96
CA GLY A 34 -2.13 18.00 -6.81
C GLY A 34 -3.31 17.21 -6.25
N CYS A 35 -3.83 17.63 -5.09
CA CYS A 35 -5.11 17.20 -4.55
C CYS A 35 -5.75 18.35 -3.76
N ALA A 36 -7.07 18.37 -3.61
CA ALA A 36 -7.78 19.43 -2.91
C ALA A 36 -9.04 18.89 -2.21
N ASP A 37 -9.15 19.24 -0.94
CA ASP A 37 -10.33 18.99 -0.10
C ASP A 37 -10.73 17.50 -0.04
N VAL A 38 -9.72 16.63 0.10
CA VAL A 38 -9.96 15.19 0.16
C VAL A 38 -10.24 14.77 1.60
N SER A 39 -11.41 14.15 1.81
CA SER A 39 -11.85 13.66 3.13
C SER A 39 -12.42 12.26 3.02
N PHE A 40 -11.96 11.35 3.88
CA PHE A 40 -12.47 9.98 3.99
C PHE A 40 -11.95 9.31 5.26
N ASP A 41 -12.61 8.22 5.64
CA ASP A 41 -12.16 7.31 6.68
C ASP A 41 -11.77 5.97 6.06
N LEU A 42 -10.76 5.29 6.63
CA LEU A 42 -10.39 3.92 6.32
C LEU A 42 -10.50 3.07 7.59
N TRP A 43 -11.17 1.93 7.47
CA TRP A 43 -11.40 1.03 8.59
C TRP A 43 -10.34 -0.09 8.66
N PRO A 44 -10.14 -0.71 9.84
CA PRO A 44 -9.25 -1.86 9.94
C PRO A 44 -9.68 -3.01 9.02
N GLY A 45 -8.72 -3.52 8.21
CA GLY A 45 -8.95 -4.58 7.24
C GLY A 45 -9.64 -4.15 5.94
N GLU A 46 -9.96 -2.87 5.78
CA GLU A 46 -10.59 -2.32 4.57
C GLU A 46 -9.57 -2.04 3.47
N VAL A 47 -9.95 -2.31 2.24
CA VAL A 47 -9.21 -1.94 1.02
C VAL A 47 -9.93 -0.80 0.30
N LEU A 48 -9.31 0.39 0.27
CA LEU A 48 -9.79 1.54 -0.46
C LEU A 48 -9.05 1.68 -1.80
N GLY A 49 -9.77 1.55 -2.91
CA GLY A 49 -9.28 1.85 -4.25
C GLY A 49 -9.38 3.34 -4.57
N ILE A 50 -8.37 3.91 -5.20
CA ILE A 50 -8.38 5.28 -5.72
C ILE A 50 -8.06 5.22 -7.21
N VAL A 51 -9.01 5.61 -8.05
CA VAL A 51 -8.89 5.54 -9.52
C VAL A 51 -9.07 6.90 -10.18
N GLY A 52 -8.67 6.99 -11.43
CA GLY A 52 -8.78 8.19 -12.28
C GLY A 52 -7.66 8.25 -13.31
N GLU A 53 -7.75 9.16 -14.26
CA GLU A 53 -6.76 9.35 -15.31
C GLU A 53 -5.36 9.70 -14.79
N SER A 54 -4.34 9.52 -15.63
CA SER A 54 -2.99 10.02 -15.34
C SER A 54 -3.03 11.52 -15.06
N GLY A 55 -2.36 11.95 -14.01
CA GLY A 55 -2.37 13.35 -13.58
C GLY A 55 -3.60 13.81 -12.79
N SER A 56 -4.56 12.92 -12.45
CA SER A 56 -5.72 13.28 -11.61
C SER A 56 -5.38 13.55 -10.13
N GLY A 57 -4.13 13.32 -9.69
CA GLY A 57 -3.66 13.65 -8.35
C GLY A 57 -3.52 12.46 -7.39
N LYS A 58 -3.79 11.24 -7.83
CA LYS A 58 -3.76 10.00 -7.01
C LYS A 58 -2.43 9.77 -6.29
N SER A 59 -1.31 9.75 -7.02
CA SER A 59 0.02 9.53 -6.42
C SER A 59 0.44 10.69 -5.50
N THR A 60 -0.02 11.92 -5.79
CA THR A 60 0.17 13.06 -4.87
C THR A 60 -0.58 12.82 -3.56
N LEU A 61 -1.85 12.43 -3.64
CA LEU A 61 -2.66 12.09 -2.46
C LEU A 61 -1.99 10.95 -1.67
N LEU A 62 -1.64 9.84 -2.34
CA LEU A 62 -1.00 8.69 -1.70
C LEU A 62 0.31 9.08 -1.01
N SER A 63 1.14 9.92 -1.64
CA SER A 63 2.39 10.41 -1.07
C SER A 63 2.17 11.30 0.16
N CYS A 64 1.10 12.10 0.18
CA CYS A 64 0.72 12.90 1.35
C CYS A 64 0.27 11.99 2.51
N LEU A 65 -0.54 10.97 2.23
CA LEU A 65 -1.04 10.01 3.22
C LEU A 65 0.11 9.20 3.84
N ALA A 66 1.05 8.74 3.03
CA ALA A 66 2.22 7.99 3.46
C ALA A 66 3.30 8.86 4.16
N GLY A 67 3.09 10.18 4.22
CA GLY A 67 4.05 11.12 4.82
C GLY A 67 5.33 11.36 4.01
N HIS A 68 5.36 10.94 2.74
CA HIS A 68 6.46 11.22 1.81
C HIS A 68 6.43 12.67 1.30
N LEU A 69 5.23 13.26 1.26
CA LEU A 69 4.99 14.63 0.86
C LEU A 69 4.19 15.36 1.94
N ARG A 70 4.64 16.55 2.35
CA ARG A 70 3.90 17.35 3.30
C ARG A 70 2.72 18.03 2.58
N PRO A 71 1.47 17.81 3.02
CA PRO A 71 0.31 18.55 2.51
C PRO A 71 0.36 20.02 2.90
N ASP A 72 -0.36 20.86 2.13
CA ASP A 72 -0.46 22.30 2.40
C ASP A 72 -1.68 22.63 3.27
N ALA A 73 -2.68 21.71 3.30
CA ALA A 73 -3.91 21.85 4.09
C ALA A 73 -4.42 20.48 4.54
N GLY A 74 -5.25 20.48 5.55
CA GLY A 74 -5.93 19.29 6.08
C GLY A 74 -5.14 18.53 7.13
N ARG A 75 -5.71 17.39 7.56
CA ARG A 75 -5.17 16.51 8.60
C ARG A 75 -5.24 15.07 8.18
N VAL A 76 -4.29 14.27 8.67
CA VAL A 76 -4.25 12.82 8.50
C VAL A 76 -4.10 12.21 9.89
N MET A 77 -5.19 11.72 10.45
CA MET A 77 -5.24 11.09 11.76
C MET A 77 -5.05 9.59 11.61
N PHE A 78 -4.05 9.00 12.23
CA PHE A 78 -3.78 7.57 12.25
C PHE A 78 -3.93 7.01 13.66
N ARG A 79 -4.57 5.84 13.78
CA ARG A 79 -4.78 5.16 15.06
C ARG A 79 -3.51 4.41 15.48
N THR A 80 -2.81 4.99 16.45
CA THR A 80 -1.67 4.35 17.13
C THR A 80 -2.12 3.61 18.39
N ASP A 81 -1.21 2.93 19.07
CA ASP A 81 -1.47 2.32 20.39
C ASP A 81 -1.81 3.40 21.46
N GLN A 82 -1.48 4.67 21.21
CA GLN A 82 -1.77 5.82 22.08
C GLN A 82 -3.02 6.61 21.66
N GLY A 83 -3.84 6.06 20.75
CA GLY A 83 -5.02 6.72 20.20
C GLY A 83 -4.74 7.39 18.84
N MET A 84 -5.69 8.24 18.41
CA MET A 84 -5.60 8.96 17.13
C MET A 84 -4.54 10.05 17.19
N ARG A 85 -3.61 10.03 16.24
CA ARG A 85 -2.50 11.00 16.15
C ARG A 85 -2.46 11.63 14.77
N ASP A 86 -2.29 12.95 14.72
CA ASP A 86 -2.12 13.69 13.46
C ASP A 86 -0.72 13.47 12.90
N THR A 87 -0.61 12.71 11.81
CA THR A 87 0.67 12.34 11.20
C THR A 87 1.33 13.49 10.45
N VAL A 88 0.56 14.54 10.09
CA VAL A 88 1.07 15.76 9.44
C VAL A 88 1.79 16.65 10.47
N ALA A 89 1.24 16.72 11.68
CA ALA A 89 1.81 17.48 12.79
C ALA A 89 2.88 16.69 13.58
N MET A 90 2.98 15.39 13.34
CA MET A 90 3.89 14.48 14.05
C MET A 90 5.36 14.83 13.77
N ALA A 91 6.21 14.70 14.80
CA ALA A 91 7.65 14.87 14.65
C ALA A 91 8.26 13.82 13.71
N GLU A 92 9.28 14.21 12.97
CA GLU A 92 9.95 13.35 11.99
C GLU A 92 10.38 11.96 12.54
N PRO A 93 11.00 11.86 13.75
CA PRO A 93 11.40 10.56 14.30
C PRO A 93 10.21 9.63 14.56
N GLU A 94 9.08 10.17 15.02
CA GLU A 94 7.86 9.44 15.31
C GLU A 94 7.22 8.93 14.00
N ARG A 95 7.13 9.80 12.99
CA ARG A 95 6.64 9.44 11.66
C ARG A 95 7.51 8.35 10.99
N ARG A 96 8.85 8.45 11.10
CA ARG A 96 9.77 7.40 10.65
C ARG A 96 9.56 6.08 11.37
N ARG A 97 9.19 6.11 12.66
CA ARG A 97 8.85 4.89 13.40
C ARG A 97 7.61 4.24 12.79
N LEU A 98 6.52 4.99 12.59
CA LEU A 98 5.31 4.46 11.93
C LEU A 98 5.62 3.83 10.56
N ALA A 99 6.42 4.50 9.74
CA ALA A 99 6.84 3.98 8.43
C ALA A 99 7.67 2.68 8.50
N ARG A 100 8.22 2.34 9.66
CA ARG A 100 8.97 1.08 9.87
C ARG A 100 8.13 -0.02 10.49
N THR A 101 7.14 0.33 11.33
CA THR A 101 6.38 -0.64 12.14
C THR A 101 4.97 -0.86 11.62
N ASP A 102 4.23 0.21 11.36
CA ASP A 102 2.79 0.17 11.11
C ASP A 102 2.43 0.40 9.64
N TRP A 103 3.33 1.01 8.87
CA TRP A 103 3.11 1.37 7.48
C TRP A 103 4.04 0.63 6.53
N ALA A 104 3.52 0.34 5.35
CA ALA A 104 4.30 -0.13 4.21
C ALA A 104 3.95 0.68 2.96
N PHE A 105 4.92 0.83 2.05
CA PHE A 105 4.72 1.51 0.79
C PHE A 105 5.24 0.64 -0.35
N VAL A 106 4.35 0.24 -1.26
CA VAL A 106 4.67 -0.51 -2.48
C VAL A 106 4.68 0.48 -3.64
N HIS A 107 5.86 0.68 -4.21
CA HIS A 107 6.08 1.59 -5.34
C HIS A 107 5.65 0.94 -6.65
N GLN A 108 5.27 1.76 -7.62
CA GLN A 108 4.96 1.35 -8.98
C GLN A 108 6.14 0.61 -9.62
N HIS A 109 7.35 1.16 -9.51
CA HIS A 109 8.57 0.50 -9.94
C HIS A 109 9.24 -0.17 -8.75
N ALA A 110 9.35 -1.49 -8.79
CA ALA A 110 9.95 -2.26 -7.70
C ALA A 110 11.37 -1.79 -7.33
N ARG A 111 12.13 -1.25 -8.30
CA ARG A 111 13.48 -0.73 -8.09
C ARG A 111 13.53 0.43 -7.10
N ASP A 112 12.47 1.22 -6.99
CA ASP A 112 12.39 2.36 -6.06
C ASP A 112 12.22 1.89 -4.61
N GLY A 113 11.64 0.69 -4.42
CA GLY A 113 11.43 0.07 -3.12
C GLY A 113 12.49 -0.97 -2.72
N LEU A 114 13.41 -1.34 -3.62
CA LEU A 114 14.39 -2.39 -3.40
C LEU A 114 15.83 -1.85 -3.39
N ARG A 115 16.69 -2.46 -2.58
CA ARG A 115 18.13 -2.25 -2.65
C ARG A 115 18.73 -3.21 -3.68
N MET A 116 18.95 -2.73 -4.89
CA MET A 116 19.39 -3.55 -6.03
C MET A 116 20.75 -4.23 -5.83
N GLY A 117 21.62 -3.67 -4.98
CA GLY A 117 22.94 -4.24 -4.64
C GLY A 117 22.93 -5.25 -3.48
N VAL A 118 21.78 -5.44 -2.81
CA VAL A 118 21.60 -6.32 -1.64
C VAL A 118 20.82 -7.55 -2.08
N SER A 119 21.13 -8.73 -1.53
CA SER A 119 20.40 -9.97 -1.84
C SER A 119 18.91 -9.90 -1.51
N ALA A 120 18.11 -10.82 -2.06
CA ALA A 120 16.68 -10.92 -1.78
C ALA A 120 16.42 -11.09 -0.28
N GLY A 121 17.09 -12.02 0.37
CA GLY A 121 17.00 -12.19 1.82
C GLY A 121 17.45 -10.98 2.61
N GLY A 122 18.49 -10.28 2.14
CA GLY A 122 18.95 -9.02 2.74
C GLY A 122 17.93 -7.89 2.62
N ASN A 123 17.23 -7.80 1.48
CA ASN A 123 16.15 -6.82 1.29
C ASN A 123 15.00 -7.03 2.28
N VAL A 124 14.57 -8.28 2.51
CA VAL A 124 13.52 -8.61 3.48
C VAL A 124 14.04 -8.42 4.91
N GLY A 125 15.24 -8.95 5.22
CA GLY A 125 15.83 -8.92 6.56
C GLY A 125 16.12 -7.51 7.07
N GLU A 126 16.45 -6.56 6.18
CA GLU A 126 16.69 -5.17 6.55
C GLU A 126 15.50 -4.53 7.28
N ARG A 127 14.27 -4.85 6.86
CA ARG A 127 13.06 -4.33 7.50
C ARG A 127 12.94 -4.87 8.93
N LEU A 128 13.23 -6.15 9.14
CA LEU A 128 13.25 -6.76 10.47
C LEU A 128 14.34 -6.15 11.37
N MET A 129 15.52 -5.89 10.83
CA MET A 129 16.58 -5.22 11.57
C MET A 129 16.20 -3.79 11.95
N ALA A 130 15.46 -3.08 11.08
CA ALA A 130 14.99 -1.72 11.34
C ALA A 130 13.98 -1.63 12.51
N VAL A 131 13.27 -2.74 12.81
CA VAL A 131 12.35 -2.85 13.95
C VAL A 131 12.97 -3.56 15.17
N GLY A 132 14.29 -3.80 15.13
CA GLY A 132 15.03 -4.28 16.30
C GLY A 132 15.47 -5.75 16.28
N ALA A 133 15.14 -6.53 15.26
CA ALA A 133 15.65 -7.90 15.14
C ALA A 133 17.19 -7.91 15.01
N ARG A 134 17.85 -8.84 15.73
CA ARG A 134 19.33 -8.95 15.72
C ARG A 134 19.84 -10.37 15.48
N ASN A 135 18.99 -11.38 15.61
CA ASN A 135 19.38 -12.77 15.38
C ASN A 135 19.39 -13.07 13.88
N TYR A 136 20.57 -13.34 13.33
CA TYR A 136 20.74 -13.59 11.90
C TYR A 136 19.96 -14.81 11.41
N GLY A 137 19.98 -15.92 12.16
CA GLY A 137 19.26 -17.14 11.80
C GLY A 137 17.75 -16.92 11.73
N ALA A 138 17.18 -16.21 12.73
CA ALA A 138 15.76 -15.86 12.74
C ALA A 138 15.38 -14.91 11.61
N ILE A 139 16.22 -13.90 11.31
CA ILE A 139 16.01 -12.96 10.19
C ILE A 139 16.05 -13.71 8.85
N ARG A 140 17.03 -14.61 8.67
CA ARG A 140 17.13 -15.39 7.43
C ARG A 140 15.97 -16.38 7.28
N GLY A 141 15.56 -17.03 8.37
CA GLY A 141 14.37 -17.90 8.38
C GLY A 141 13.12 -17.15 7.96
N ALA A 142 12.83 -16.01 8.58
CA ALA A 142 11.70 -15.16 8.21
C ALA A 142 11.78 -14.67 6.75
N ALA A 143 12.98 -14.37 6.24
CA ALA A 143 13.16 -14.01 4.85
C ALA A 143 12.83 -15.16 3.90
N LEU A 144 13.25 -16.40 4.23
CA LEU A 144 12.91 -17.61 3.46
C LEU A 144 11.39 -17.83 3.42
N ASP A 145 10.71 -17.76 4.57
CA ASP A 145 9.27 -17.91 4.66
C ASP A 145 8.54 -16.87 3.80
N TRP A 146 8.99 -15.62 3.83
CA TRP A 146 8.38 -14.57 3.01
C TRP A 146 8.66 -14.71 1.51
N LEU A 147 9.87 -15.18 1.11
CA LEU A 147 10.14 -15.47 -0.30
C LEU A 147 9.20 -16.58 -0.81
N GLN A 148 8.98 -17.63 -0.02
CA GLN A 148 8.05 -18.70 -0.35
C GLN A 148 6.60 -18.18 -0.46
N ARG A 149 6.14 -17.32 0.48
CA ARG A 149 4.81 -16.72 0.46
C ARG A 149 4.55 -15.86 -0.80
N VAL A 150 5.59 -15.23 -1.33
CA VAL A 150 5.50 -14.46 -2.58
C VAL A 150 5.94 -15.26 -3.81
N GLU A 151 5.96 -16.58 -3.72
CA GLU A 151 6.29 -17.51 -4.80
C GLU A 151 7.66 -17.24 -5.45
N ILE A 152 8.66 -16.90 -4.65
CA ILE A 152 10.07 -16.85 -5.03
C ILE A 152 10.76 -18.09 -4.43
N ALA A 153 11.46 -18.87 -5.26
CA ALA A 153 12.13 -20.09 -4.83
C ALA A 153 13.18 -19.79 -3.74
N ALA A 154 13.22 -20.64 -2.71
CA ALA A 154 14.05 -20.44 -1.52
C ALA A 154 15.56 -20.38 -1.80
N ASP A 155 16.03 -21.12 -2.82
CA ASP A 155 17.41 -21.13 -3.29
C ASP A 155 17.87 -19.78 -3.85
N ARG A 156 16.93 -18.89 -4.18
CA ARG A 156 17.20 -17.55 -4.70
C ARG A 156 17.36 -16.47 -3.61
N ILE A 157 17.40 -16.86 -2.33
CA ILE A 157 17.51 -15.92 -1.20
C ILE A 157 18.77 -15.05 -1.27
N ASP A 158 19.85 -15.58 -1.81
CA ASP A 158 21.14 -14.89 -1.92
C ASP A 158 21.31 -14.16 -3.27
N ASP A 159 20.36 -14.31 -4.20
CA ASP A 159 20.34 -13.57 -5.46
C ASP A 159 20.04 -12.09 -5.26
N ARG A 160 20.60 -11.25 -6.13
CA ARG A 160 20.28 -9.82 -6.16
C ARG A 160 19.01 -9.57 -6.97
N PRO A 161 18.22 -8.52 -6.65
CA PRO A 161 17.02 -8.17 -7.41
C PRO A 161 17.27 -7.95 -8.91
N SER A 162 18.49 -7.58 -9.31
CA SER A 162 18.87 -7.44 -10.73
C SER A 162 18.81 -8.76 -11.53
N ALA A 163 18.86 -9.92 -10.87
CA ALA A 163 18.71 -11.24 -11.48
C ALA A 163 17.22 -11.68 -11.58
N PHE A 164 16.28 -10.87 -11.10
CA PHE A 164 14.86 -11.17 -11.07
C PHE A 164 14.13 -10.49 -12.22
N SER A 165 13.08 -11.14 -12.74
CA SER A 165 12.13 -10.50 -13.65
C SER A 165 11.37 -9.35 -12.95
N GLY A 166 10.73 -8.46 -13.71
CA GLY A 166 9.95 -7.36 -13.15
C GLY A 166 8.88 -7.84 -12.14
N GLY A 167 8.14 -8.89 -12.48
CA GLY A 167 7.16 -9.49 -11.58
C GLY A 167 7.78 -10.08 -10.32
N MET A 168 8.96 -10.72 -10.41
CA MET A 168 9.68 -11.21 -9.23
C MET A 168 10.21 -10.06 -8.37
N GLN A 169 10.70 -8.98 -8.97
CA GLN A 169 11.09 -7.79 -8.22
C GLN A 169 9.91 -7.19 -7.46
N GLN A 170 8.72 -7.14 -8.09
CA GLN A 170 7.50 -6.64 -7.44
C GLN A 170 7.08 -7.54 -6.27
N ARG A 171 7.13 -8.87 -6.44
CA ARG A 171 6.87 -9.84 -5.36
C ARG A 171 7.87 -9.69 -4.21
N LEU A 172 9.15 -9.51 -4.52
CA LEU A 172 10.17 -9.24 -3.50
C LEU A 172 9.92 -7.92 -2.75
N GLN A 173 9.50 -6.87 -3.45
CA GLN A 173 9.12 -5.60 -2.83
C GLN A 173 7.95 -5.79 -1.85
N ILE A 174 6.96 -6.60 -2.21
CA ILE A 174 5.82 -6.94 -1.35
C ILE A 174 6.32 -7.68 -0.10
N ALA A 175 7.12 -8.76 -0.26
CA ALA A 175 7.70 -9.50 0.86
C ALA A 175 8.48 -8.58 1.82
N ARG A 176 9.36 -7.72 1.27
CA ARG A 176 10.11 -6.72 2.03
C ARG A 176 9.19 -5.81 2.85
N ASN A 177 8.09 -5.38 2.28
CA ASN A 177 7.18 -4.44 2.94
C ASN A 177 6.27 -5.11 3.97
N LEU A 178 5.84 -6.35 3.75
CA LEU A 178 4.89 -7.03 4.62
C LEU A 178 5.54 -7.83 5.76
N VAL A 179 6.85 -8.10 5.71
CA VAL A 179 7.55 -8.90 6.73
C VAL A 179 7.45 -8.34 8.15
N THR A 180 7.26 -7.03 8.30
CA THR A 180 7.09 -6.38 9.61
C THR A 180 5.67 -6.43 10.15
N GLY A 181 4.70 -7.00 9.41
CA GLY A 181 3.29 -7.04 9.78
C GLY A 181 2.66 -5.64 9.88
N PRO A 182 2.75 -4.80 8.84
CA PRO A 182 2.18 -3.44 8.88
C PRO A 182 0.66 -3.50 9.03
N ARG A 183 0.06 -2.45 9.60
CA ARG A 183 -1.39 -2.30 9.73
C ARG A 183 -2.00 -1.60 8.52
N LEU A 184 -1.23 -0.77 7.83
CA LEU A 184 -1.64 0.01 6.68
C LEU A 184 -0.61 -0.11 5.55
N VAL A 185 -1.08 -0.47 4.36
CA VAL A 185 -0.26 -0.58 3.16
C VAL A 185 -0.72 0.43 2.11
N PHE A 186 0.18 1.25 1.66
CA PHE A 186 -0.01 2.15 0.52
C PHE A 186 0.55 1.48 -0.73
N MET A 187 -0.22 1.42 -1.82
CA MET A 187 0.20 0.81 -3.08
C MET A 187 0.00 1.79 -4.23
N ASP A 188 1.07 2.18 -4.89
CA ASP A 188 1.03 3.03 -6.08
C ASP A 188 1.21 2.17 -7.33
N GLU A 189 0.14 1.94 -8.07
CA GLU A 189 0.10 1.13 -9.30
C GLU A 189 0.89 -0.20 -9.22
N PRO A 190 0.61 -1.08 -8.26
CA PRO A 190 1.47 -2.22 -7.93
C PRO A 190 1.62 -3.24 -9.06
N THR A 191 0.76 -3.20 -10.08
CA THR A 191 0.78 -4.07 -11.26
C THR A 191 1.25 -3.35 -12.52
N GLY A 192 1.56 -2.06 -12.42
CA GLY A 192 1.95 -1.25 -13.57
C GLY A 192 3.21 -1.77 -14.28
N GLY A 193 3.15 -1.83 -15.62
CA GLY A 193 4.29 -2.27 -16.44
C GLY A 193 4.57 -3.78 -16.41
N LEU A 194 3.66 -4.61 -15.88
CA LEU A 194 3.74 -6.06 -15.93
C LEU A 194 2.87 -6.62 -17.06
N ASP A 195 3.30 -7.75 -17.64
CA ASP A 195 2.48 -8.50 -18.58
C ASP A 195 1.18 -8.99 -17.94
N VAL A 196 0.09 -9.10 -18.70
CA VAL A 196 -1.26 -9.45 -18.21
C VAL A 196 -1.26 -10.73 -17.36
N SER A 197 -0.54 -11.78 -17.79
CA SER A 197 -0.46 -13.05 -17.04
C SER A 197 0.28 -12.92 -15.71
N VAL A 198 1.32 -12.08 -15.65
CA VAL A 198 2.09 -11.77 -14.43
C VAL A 198 1.26 -10.90 -13.50
N GLN A 199 0.53 -9.94 -14.05
CA GLN A 199 -0.39 -9.07 -13.32
C GLN A 199 -1.48 -9.90 -12.62
N ALA A 200 -2.17 -10.80 -13.33
CA ALA A 200 -3.21 -11.64 -12.75
C ALA A 200 -2.70 -12.46 -11.55
N ARG A 201 -1.54 -13.12 -11.69
CA ARG A 201 -0.91 -13.89 -10.60
C ARG A 201 -0.52 -13.00 -9.41
N LEU A 202 -0.03 -11.79 -9.67
CA LEU A 202 0.32 -10.85 -8.61
C LEU A 202 -0.92 -10.37 -7.85
N LEU A 203 -2.02 -10.13 -8.54
CA LEU A 203 -3.30 -9.74 -7.93
C LEU A 203 -3.88 -10.85 -7.05
N ASP A 204 -3.84 -12.11 -7.51
CA ASP A 204 -4.29 -13.26 -6.71
C ASP A 204 -3.43 -13.40 -5.44
N LEU A 205 -2.11 -13.25 -5.56
CA LEU A 205 -1.19 -13.24 -4.43
C LEU A 205 -1.53 -12.12 -3.45
N LEU A 206 -1.69 -10.88 -3.92
CA LEU A 206 -2.04 -9.72 -3.09
C LEU A 206 -3.38 -9.93 -2.37
N ARG A 207 -4.39 -10.42 -3.07
CA ARG A 207 -5.70 -10.74 -2.50
C ARG A 207 -5.60 -11.76 -1.36
N GLY A 208 -4.80 -12.81 -1.56
CA GLY A 208 -4.52 -13.80 -0.52
C GLY A 208 -3.86 -13.18 0.70
N LEU A 209 -2.77 -12.43 0.51
CA LEU A 209 -2.01 -11.79 1.60
C LEU A 209 -2.85 -10.76 2.37
N VAL A 210 -3.61 -9.91 1.66
CA VAL A 210 -4.49 -8.90 2.29
C VAL A 210 -5.50 -9.55 3.21
N ARG A 211 -6.17 -10.63 2.75
CA ARG A 211 -7.17 -11.36 3.55
C ARG A 211 -6.55 -12.11 4.73
N GLU A 212 -5.46 -12.84 4.48
CA GLU A 212 -4.79 -13.65 5.50
C GLU A 212 -4.26 -12.79 6.65
N MET A 213 -3.66 -11.65 6.31
CA MET A 213 -3.04 -10.74 7.29
C MET A 213 -4.01 -9.71 7.86
N GLY A 214 -5.23 -9.58 7.33
CA GLY A 214 -6.19 -8.55 7.73
C GLY A 214 -5.65 -7.14 7.47
N LEU A 215 -4.96 -6.91 6.36
CA LEU A 215 -4.32 -5.65 6.04
C LEU A 215 -5.35 -4.59 5.66
N SER A 216 -5.17 -3.36 6.16
CA SER A 216 -5.84 -2.20 5.58
C SER A 216 -4.98 -1.68 4.43
N VAL A 217 -5.59 -1.38 3.28
CA VAL A 217 -4.85 -1.01 2.07
C VAL A 217 -5.45 0.24 1.44
N ILE A 218 -4.60 1.16 0.99
CA ILE A 218 -4.96 2.21 0.05
C ILE A 218 -4.21 1.92 -1.26
N ILE A 219 -4.95 1.56 -2.31
CA ILE A 219 -4.38 1.24 -3.62
C ILE A 219 -4.75 2.30 -4.64
N VAL A 220 -3.75 2.86 -5.29
CA VAL A 220 -3.91 3.79 -6.41
C VAL A 220 -3.64 3.04 -7.70
N THR A 221 -4.57 3.13 -8.65
CA THR A 221 -4.41 2.53 -9.98
C THR A 221 -5.29 3.25 -11.01
N HIS A 222 -4.98 3.09 -12.28
CA HIS A 222 -5.87 3.43 -13.39
C HIS A 222 -6.62 2.21 -13.96
N ASP A 223 -6.31 1.00 -13.46
CA ASP A 223 -6.92 -0.25 -13.90
C ASP A 223 -8.13 -0.59 -13.01
N LEU A 224 -9.33 -0.54 -13.58
CA LEU A 224 -10.58 -0.84 -12.88
C LEU A 224 -10.71 -2.33 -12.52
N ALA A 225 -10.05 -3.24 -13.26
CA ALA A 225 -10.06 -4.67 -12.93
C ALA A 225 -9.33 -4.92 -11.60
N VAL A 226 -8.24 -4.19 -11.34
CA VAL A 226 -7.49 -4.26 -10.08
C VAL A 226 -8.37 -3.89 -8.89
N VAL A 227 -9.07 -2.76 -8.96
CA VAL A 227 -9.92 -2.31 -7.84
C VAL A 227 -11.16 -3.18 -7.69
N ARG A 228 -11.76 -3.66 -8.78
CA ARG A 228 -12.89 -4.62 -8.72
C ARG A 228 -12.50 -5.92 -7.99
N LEU A 229 -11.27 -6.36 -8.15
CA LEU A 229 -10.78 -7.59 -7.52
C LEU A 229 -10.41 -7.42 -6.04
N LEU A 230 -9.87 -6.26 -5.67
CA LEU A 230 -9.21 -6.04 -4.38
C LEU A 230 -9.95 -5.08 -3.46
N ALA A 231 -10.62 -4.04 -3.98
CA ALA A 231 -11.11 -2.93 -3.18
C ALA A 231 -12.55 -3.16 -2.68
N ASP A 232 -12.79 -2.86 -1.41
CA ASP A 232 -14.12 -2.84 -0.79
C ASP A 232 -14.86 -1.55 -1.16
N ARG A 233 -14.14 -0.43 -1.14
CA ARG A 233 -14.65 0.89 -1.51
C ARG A 233 -13.77 1.53 -2.57
N LEU A 234 -14.39 2.35 -3.39
CA LEU A 234 -13.77 3.05 -4.50
C LEU A 234 -13.95 4.57 -4.35
N MET A 235 -12.87 5.30 -4.65
CA MET A 235 -12.84 6.74 -4.76
C MET A 235 -12.35 7.12 -6.15
N VAL A 236 -13.13 7.91 -6.87
CA VAL A 236 -12.78 8.37 -8.22
C VAL A 236 -12.25 9.80 -8.15
N MET A 237 -11.06 10.03 -8.69
CA MET A 237 -10.40 11.34 -8.70
C MET A 237 -10.32 11.92 -10.11
N LYS A 238 -10.67 13.21 -10.24
CA LYS A 238 -10.48 14.03 -11.43
C LYS A 238 -9.91 15.39 -11.07
N SER A 239 -8.85 15.83 -11.74
CA SER A 239 -8.24 17.16 -11.57
C SER A 239 -7.96 17.55 -10.10
N GLY A 240 -7.45 16.58 -9.33
CA GLY A 240 -7.09 16.76 -7.91
C GLY A 240 -8.26 16.67 -6.93
N ARG A 241 -9.48 16.38 -7.37
CA ARG A 241 -10.67 16.29 -6.51
C ARG A 241 -11.31 14.92 -6.58
N VAL A 242 -11.93 14.52 -5.48
CA VAL A 242 -12.83 13.37 -5.46
C VAL A 242 -14.14 13.79 -6.12
N VAL A 243 -14.57 13.04 -7.12
CA VAL A 243 -15.81 13.30 -7.86
C VAL A 243 -16.90 12.29 -7.53
N GLU A 244 -16.51 11.07 -7.12
CA GLU A 244 -17.44 10.04 -6.68
C GLU A 244 -16.74 9.09 -5.69
N GLN A 245 -17.49 8.56 -4.73
CA GLN A 245 -17.02 7.51 -3.80
C GLN A 245 -18.18 6.64 -3.32
N GLY A 246 -17.91 5.36 -3.10
CA GLY A 246 -18.92 4.40 -2.62
C GLY A 246 -18.35 3.00 -2.52
N LEU A 247 -19.21 2.00 -2.37
CA LEU A 247 -18.82 0.59 -2.50
C LEU A 247 -18.32 0.34 -3.93
N THR A 248 -17.30 -0.49 -4.08
CA THR A 248 -16.65 -0.72 -5.38
C THR A 248 -17.65 -1.17 -6.45
N ASP A 249 -18.49 -2.18 -6.15
CA ASP A 249 -19.47 -2.67 -7.10
C ASP A 249 -20.51 -1.60 -7.46
N GLN A 250 -20.94 -0.80 -6.47
CA GLN A 250 -21.90 0.28 -6.70
C GLN A 250 -21.33 1.34 -7.65
N VAL A 251 -20.10 1.82 -7.41
CA VAL A 251 -19.47 2.85 -8.25
C VAL A 251 -19.14 2.34 -9.65
N LEU A 252 -18.82 1.03 -9.79
CA LEU A 252 -18.46 0.45 -11.09
C LEU A 252 -19.69 0.00 -11.89
N ASP A 253 -20.76 -0.44 -11.24
CA ASP A 253 -21.94 -0.98 -11.94
C ASP A 253 -23.03 0.07 -12.15
N ASP A 254 -23.13 1.09 -11.26
CA ASP A 254 -24.10 2.18 -11.36
C ASP A 254 -23.43 3.56 -11.06
N PRO A 255 -22.45 3.98 -11.88
CA PRO A 255 -21.75 5.24 -11.66
C PRO A 255 -22.68 6.45 -11.82
N GLN A 256 -22.69 7.35 -10.82
CA GLN A 256 -23.57 8.51 -10.79
C GLN A 256 -22.92 9.75 -11.42
N HIS A 257 -21.61 9.90 -11.32
CA HIS A 257 -20.89 11.05 -11.88
C HIS A 257 -20.54 10.81 -13.35
N GLY A 258 -20.81 11.77 -14.25
CA GLY A 258 -20.56 11.63 -15.69
C GLY A 258 -19.12 11.26 -16.07
N TYR A 259 -18.12 11.69 -15.29
CA TYR A 259 -16.74 11.27 -15.50
C TYR A 259 -16.52 9.78 -15.14
N THR A 260 -17.14 9.30 -14.08
CA THR A 260 -17.07 7.88 -13.69
C THR A 260 -17.72 7.00 -14.75
N GLN A 261 -18.87 7.43 -15.28
CA GLN A 261 -19.55 6.74 -16.39
C GLN A 261 -18.63 6.62 -17.62
N LEU A 262 -17.94 7.71 -17.96
CA LEU A 262 -16.97 7.71 -19.06
C LEU A 262 -15.79 6.77 -18.78
N LEU A 263 -15.26 6.80 -17.55
CA LEU A 263 -14.13 5.96 -17.12
C LEU A 263 -14.49 4.46 -17.18
N VAL A 264 -15.67 4.08 -16.68
CA VAL A 264 -16.15 2.69 -16.68
C VAL A 264 -16.44 2.22 -18.10
N SER A 265 -17.12 3.04 -18.93
CA SER A 265 -17.46 2.67 -20.30
C SER A 265 -16.24 2.49 -21.20
N SER A 266 -15.13 3.21 -20.92
CA SER A 266 -13.89 3.07 -21.68
C SER A 266 -13.19 1.72 -21.50
N VAL A 267 -13.44 1.02 -20.39
CA VAL A 267 -12.87 -0.32 -20.09
C VAL A 267 -13.73 -1.46 -20.63
N LEU A 268 -15.04 -1.24 -20.80
CA LEU A 268 -15.97 -2.25 -21.30
C LEU A 268 -15.92 -2.42 -22.84
N GLN A 269 -15.14 -1.62 -23.56
CA GLN A 269 -15.02 -1.66 -25.02
C GLN A 269 -13.79 -2.44 -25.55
N VAL A 270 -13.12 -3.22 -24.68
CA VAL A 270 -11.96 -4.05 -25.07
C VAL A 270 -12.30 -5.52 -25.05
#